data_2f0b2c0d93414facb7235215526a1670
#
_entry.id   2f0b2c0d93414facb7235215526a1670
#
_cell.length_a   1.000
_cell.length_b   1.000
_cell.length_c   1.000
_cell.angle_alpha   90.00
_cell.angle_beta   90.00
_cell.angle_gamma   90.00
#
_symmetry.space_group_name_H-M   'P 1'
#
loop_
_entity.id
_entity.type
_entity.pdbx_description
1 polymer ?
#
loop_
_entity_poly.entity_id
_entity_poly.type
_entity_poly.pdbx_seq_one_letter_code
_entity_poly.pdbx_strand_id
1 'polypeptide(L)'
;IEYYDLFASMQEEYIKYTNSDFVPLNIACVFSPPAEGNKDLQQIQDDLPQEKLDNSVEPDKKKKALQKIMLEYDSKYGTSSSIGEFDVYYQDIQKRIKDQQYSNADYPHKNKIDITIVVDMLLTGFDSKFLNTLYVDKNLKHHGLIQAFSRTNRILNGTKPYGNILDFRGQEKEVDEAIALFSGEQNSSRAKEIWLVD
;
A
#
# COMPACT_ATOMS: atom_id res chain seq x y z
N ILE A 1 -5.49 -10.12 -1.73
CA ILE A 1 -6.18 -11.12 -0.89
C ILE A 1 -5.15 -12.17 -0.46
N GLU A 2 -4.50 -12.87 -1.38
CA GLU A 2 -3.55 -13.95 -1.09
C GLU A 2 -2.43 -13.52 -0.13
N TYR A 3 -1.81 -12.38 -0.34
CA TYR A 3 -0.80 -11.84 0.59
C TYR A 3 -1.37 -11.56 1.98
N TYR A 4 -2.59 -11.05 2.08
CA TYR A 4 -3.22 -10.80 3.36
C TYR A 4 -3.45 -12.09 4.14
N ASP A 5 -4.02 -13.09 3.50
CA ASP A 5 -4.28 -14.40 4.10
C ASP A 5 -2.95 -15.12 4.45
N LEU A 6 -1.93 -15.00 3.60
CA LEU A 6 -0.60 -15.57 3.85
C LEU A 6 0.05 -14.95 5.10
N PHE A 7 0.08 -13.63 5.20
CA PHE A 7 0.65 -12.95 6.37
C PHE A 7 -0.09 -13.30 7.65
N ALA A 8 -1.43 -13.37 7.60
CA ALA A 8 -2.23 -13.76 8.75
C ALA A 8 -1.89 -15.18 9.22
N SER A 9 -1.85 -16.14 8.31
CA SER A 9 -1.52 -17.54 8.63
C SER A 9 -0.08 -17.71 9.14
N MET A 10 0.89 -17.02 8.55
CA MET A 10 2.29 -17.08 9.01
C MET A 10 2.45 -16.51 10.42
N GLN A 11 1.77 -15.43 10.76
CA GLN A 11 1.81 -14.87 12.10
C GLN A 11 1.16 -15.79 13.13
N GLU A 12 0.01 -16.40 12.81
CA GLU A 12 -0.64 -17.39 13.66
C GLU A 12 0.26 -18.59 13.91
N GLU A 13 0.93 -19.09 12.88
CA GLU A 13 1.90 -20.19 13.01
C GLU A 13 3.09 -19.79 13.88
N TYR A 14 3.65 -18.60 13.66
CA TYR A 14 4.78 -18.10 14.42
C TYR A 14 4.45 -17.93 15.91
N ILE A 15 3.26 -17.43 16.24
CA ILE A 15 2.77 -17.31 17.62
C ILE A 15 2.68 -18.68 18.31
N LYS A 16 2.32 -19.73 17.60
CA LYS A 16 2.25 -21.09 18.16
C LYS A 16 3.61 -21.66 18.55
N TYR A 17 4.67 -21.27 17.82
CA TYR A 17 6.00 -21.86 17.98
C TYR A 17 6.99 -21.00 18.76
N THR A 18 6.73 -19.71 18.91
CA THR A 18 7.60 -18.76 19.64
C THR A 18 6.96 -18.35 20.96
N ASN A 19 7.74 -18.43 22.03
CA ASN A 19 7.29 -18.02 23.36
C ASN A 19 7.14 -16.49 23.47
N SER A 20 5.98 -16.06 23.88
CA SER A 20 5.54 -14.85 24.57
C SER A 20 5.93 -13.44 24.08
N ASP A 21 7.07 -13.18 23.44
CA ASP A 21 7.52 -11.81 23.17
C ASP A 21 7.27 -11.33 21.72
N PHE A 22 6.71 -12.17 20.87
CA PHE A 22 6.37 -11.79 19.51
C PHE A 22 5.13 -10.88 19.48
N VAL A 23 5.31 -9.69 18.96
CA VAL A 23 4.22 -8.75 18.70
C VAL A 23 3.86 -8.85 17.21
N PRO A 24 2.67 -9.35 16.87
CA PRO A 24 2.27 -9.49 15.47
C PRO A 24 2.18 -8.12 14.79
N LEU A 25 2.55 -8.09 13.51
CA LEU A 25 2.40 -6.91 12.68
C LEU A 25 0.92 -6.61 12.41
N ASN A 26 0.59 -5.35 12.42
CA ASN A 26 -0.74 -4.86 12.08
C ASN A 26 -0.84 -4.64 10.57
N ILE A 27 -1.64 -5.44 9.90
CA ILE A 27 -1.76 -5.45 8.45
C ILE A 27 -3.12 -4.87 8.05
N ALA A 28 -3.11 -3.91 7.14
CA ALA A 28 -4.30 -3.43 6.44
C ALA A 28 -4.22 -3.79 4.95
N CYS A 29 -5.37 -3.97 4.33
CA CYS A 29 -5.44 -4.28 2.90
C CYS A 29 -6.48 -3.37 2.25
N VAL A 30 -6.07 -2.64 1.21
CA VAL A 30 -6.92 -1.66 0.52
C VAL A 30 -6.96 -1.97 -0.97
N PHE A 31 -8.13 -2.26 -1.46
CA PHE A 31 -8.45 -2.34 -2.89
C PHE A 31 -9.91 -1.95 -3.09
N SER A 32 -10.24 -1.39 -4.26
CA SER A 32 -11.60 -0.93 -4.51
C SER A 32 -12.58 -2.10 -4.59
N PRO A 33 -13.76 -2.01 -3.98
CA PRO A 33 -14.80 -3.02 -4.16
C PRO A 33 -15.35 -3.00 -5.59
N PRO A 34 -16.01 -4.07 -6.06
CA PRO A 34 -16.76 -4.02 -7.31
C PRO A 34 -17.80 -2.89 -7.29
N ALA A 35 -17.88 -2.11 -8.37
CA ALA A 35 -18.69 -0.89 -8.39
C ALA A 35 -20.21 -1.13 -8.30
N GLU A 36 -20.71 -2.24 -8.84
CA GLU A 36 -22.13 -2.67 -8.79
C GLU A 36 -23.14 -1.54 -9.05
N GLY A 37 -22.80 -0.61 -9.98
CA GLY A 37 -23.65 0.54 -10.29
C GLY A 37 -23.48 1.76 -9.37
N ASN A 38 -22.62 1.70 -8.36
CA ASN A 38 -22.23 2.86 -7.57
C ASN A 38 -21.32 3.77 -8.40
N LYS A 39 -21.77 5.01 -8.66
CA LYS A 39 -21.07 5.98 -9.52
C LYS A 39 -19.73 6.42 -8.92
N ASP A 40 -19.65 6.56 -7.61
CA ASP A 40 -18.42 7.01 -6.93
C ASP A 40 -17.34 5.94 -7.03
N LEU A 41 -17.72 4.67 -6.82
CA LEU A 41 -16.81 3.53 -7.02
C LEU A 41 -16.41 3.35 -8.49
N GLN A 42 -17.33 3.60 -9.43
CA GLN A 42 -17.01 3.58 -10.85
C GLN A 42 -15.96 4.63 -11.21
N GLN A 43 -16.10 5.83 -10.69
CA GLN A 43 -15.13 6.89 -10.93
C GLN A 43 -13.75 6.54 -10.36
N ILE A 44 -13.68 6.00 -9.14
CA ILE A 44 -12.43 5.50 -8.57
C ILE A 44 -11.78 4.43 -9.45
N GLN A 45 -12.58 3.47 -9.95
CA GLN A 45 -12.09 2.38 -10.79
C GLN A 45 -11.66 2.84 -12.19
N ASP A 46 -12.26 3.89 -12.74
CA ASP A 46 -11.85 4.45 -14.03
C ASP A 46 -10.43 5.01 -13.97
N ASP A 47 -10.01 5.51 -12.80
CA ASP A 47 -8.65 5.95 -12.53
C ASP A 47 -7.68 4.80 -12.17
N LEU A 48 -8.20 3.59 -11.95
CA LEU A 48 -7.47 2.40 -11.52
C LEU A 48 -7.72 1.20 -12.47
N PRO A 49 -7.18 1.22 -13.69
CA PRO A 49 -7.53 0.24 -14.73
C PRO A 49 -7.29 -1.22 -14.34
N GLN A 50 -6.23 -1.48 -13.55
CA GLN A 50 -5.92 -2.84 -13.10
C GLN A 50 -6.96 -3.34 -12.10
N GLU A 51 -7.36 -2.51 -11.15
CA GLU A 51 -8.40 -2.85 -10.18
C GLU A 51 -9.75 -3.08 -10.87
N LYS A 52 -10.06 -2.29 -11.91
CA LYS A 52 -11.25 -2.48 -12.74
C LYS A 52 -11.26 -3.84 -13.42
N LEU A 53 -10.13 -4.24 -14.03
CA LEU A 53 -9.96 -5.56 -14.64
C LEU A 53 -10.08 -6.67 -13.60
N ASP A 54 -9.40 -6.55 -12.48
CA ASP A 54 -9.42 -7.52 -11.40
C ASP A 54 -10.82 -7.68 -10.81
N ASN A 55 -11.57 -6.60 -10.67
CA ASN A 55 -12.95 -6.64 -10.18
C ASN A 55 -13.95 -7.24 -11.18
N SER A 56 -13.61 -7.29 -12.46
CA SER A 56 -14.43 -7.99 -13.47
C SER A 56 -14.30 -9.52 -13.37
N VAL A 57 -13.23 -10.01 -12.71
CA VAL A 57 -12.99 -11.44 -12.51
C VAL A 57 -13.45 -11.84 -11.11
N GLU A 58 -14.42 -12.73 -10.99
CA GLU A 58 -14.96 -13.22 -9.70
C GLU A 58 -15.37 -12.09 -8.71
N PRO A 59 -16.26 -11.15 -9.10
CA PRO A 59 -16.59 -9.98 -8.26
C PRO A 59 -17.17 -10.38 -6.91
N ASP A 60 -17.98 -11.41 -6.83
CA ASP A 60 -18.58 -11.88 -5.56
C ASP A 60 -17.54 -12.41 -4.58
N LYS A 61 -16.52 -13.11 -5.07
CA LYS A 61 -15.43 -13.62 -4.26
C LYS A 61 -14.61 -12.47 -3.67
N LYS A 62 -14.30 -11.47 -4.49
CA LYS A 62 -13.57 -10.28 -4.05
C LYS A 62 -14.36 -9.46 -3.06
N LYS A 63 -15.66 -9.30 -3.31
CA LYS A 63 -16.55 -8.61 -2.38
C LYS A 63 -16.59 -9.28 -1.01
N LYS A 64 -16.76 -10.61 -0.97
CA LYS A 64 -16.73 -11.38 0.28
C LYS A 64 -15.39 -11.29 1.01
N ALA A 65 -14.29 -11.34 0.26
CA ALA A 65 -12.95 -11.20 0.84
C ALA A 65 -12.74 -9.80 1.43
N LEU A 66 -13.15 -8.75 0.73
CA LEU A 66 -13.08 -7.37 1.25
C LEU A 66 -13.96 -7.20 2.48
N GLN A 67 -15.18 -7.75 2.49
CA GLN A 67 -16.05 -7.73 3.68
C GLN A 67 -15.39 -8.38 4.89
N LYS A 68 -14.78 -9.56 4.71
CA LYS A 68 -14.02 -10.24 5.78
C LYS A 68 -12.91 -9.34 6.32
N ILE A 69 -12.08 -8.78 5.43
CA ILE A 69 -10.96 -7.91 5.79
C ILE A 69 -11.45 -6.66 6.55
N MET A 70 -12.52 -6.03 6.09
CA MET A 70 -13.12 -4.87 6.76
C MET A 70 -13.65 -5.21 8.15
N LEU A 71 -14.32 -6.36 8.31
CA LEU A 71 -14.80 -6.82 9.62
C LEU A 71 -13.65 -7.10 10.61
N GLU A 72 -12.57 -7.72 10.15
CA GLU A 72 -11.38 -7.95 10.96
C GLU A 72 -10.72 -6.63 11.38
N TYR A 73 -10.63 -5.68 10.45
CA TYR A 73 -10.14 -4.33 10.70
C TYR A 73 -11.00 -3.59 11.74
N ASP A 74 -12.31 -3.57 11.54
CA ASP A 74 -13.26 -2.91 12.44
C ASP A 74 -13.20 -3.49 13.85
N SER A 75 -13.11 -4.80 13.96
CA SER A 75 -12.94 -5.49 15.25
C SER A 75 -11.64 -5.07 15.94
N LYS A 76 -10.56 -4.91 15.18
CA LYS A 76 -9.25 -4.55 15.72
C LYS A 76 -9.18 -3.10 16.18
N TYR A 77 -9.70 -2.19 15.38
CA TYR A 77 -9.53 -0.75 15.60
C TYR A 77 -10.74 -0.06 16.23
N GLY A 78 -11.82 -0.81 16.50
CA GLY A 78 -13.05 -0.27 17.09
C GLY A 78 -13.81 0.66 16.14
N THR A 79 -13.67 0.43 14.82
CA THR A 79 -14.40 1.14 13.78
C THR A 79 -15.66 0.35 13.38
N SER A 80 -16.47 0.93 12.52
CA SER A 80 -17.64 0.26 11.93
C SER A 80 -17.78 0.76 10.51
N SER A 81 -17.59 -0.13 9.56
CA SER A 81 -17.69 0.17 8.14
C SER A 81 -18.42 -0.94 7.39
N SER A 82 -18.94 -0.60 6.23
CA SER A 82 -19.58 -1.55 5.32
C SER A 82 -19.04 -1.34 3.90
N ILE A 83 -19.24 -2.31 3.02
CA ILE A 83 -18.84 -2.12 1.61
C ILE A 83 -19.52 -0.90 0.97
N GLY A 84 -20.76 -0.59 1.36
CA GLY A 84 -21.47 0.61 0.93
C GLY A 84 -20.85 1.91 1.46
N GLU A 85 -20.03 1.81 2.51
CA GLU A 85 -19.33 2.90 3.17
C GLU A 85 -17.82 2.70 3.09
N PHE A 86 -17.34 2.15 2.00
CA PHE A 86 -15.92 1.86 1.77
C PHE A 86 -15.02 3.09 2.04
N ASP A 87 -15.51 4.29 1.73
CA ASP A 87 -14.76 5.53 1.97
C ASP A 87 -14.44 5.75 3.45
N VAL A 88 -15.33 5.35 4.36
CA VAL A 88 -15.08 5.47 5.81
C VAL A 88 -13.91 4.59 6.22
N TYR A 89 -13.89 3.34 5.76
CA TYR A 89 -12.79 2.41 5.95
C TYR A 89 -11.47 2.95 5.38
N TYR A 90 -11.51 3.41 4.14
CA TYR A 90 -10.35 3.93 3.43
C TYR A 90 -9.77 5.19 4.09
N GLN A 91 -10.64 6.11 4.51
CA GLN A 91 -10.22 7.31 5.22
C GLN A 91 -9.58 7.02 6.57
N ASP A 92 -10.10 6.06 7.34
CA ASP A 92 -9.50 5.69 8.63
C ASP A 92 -8.10 5.10 8.43
N ILE A 93 -7.90 4.23 7.43
CA ILE A 93 -6.57 3.74 7.07
C ILE A 93 -5.65 4.89 6.69
N GLN A 94 -6.09 5.80 5.84
CA GLN A 94 -5.27 6.96 5.44
C GLN A 94 -4.85 7.82 6.63
N LYS A 95 -5.76 8.09 7.57
CA LYS A 95 -5.44 8.85 8.80
C LYS A 95 -4.36 8.14 9.62
N ARG A 96 -4.38 6.81 9.69
CA ARG A 96 -3.39 6.04 10.45
C ARG A 96 -2.02 6.00 9.78
N ILE A 97 -1.95 5.90 8.46
CA ILE A 97 -0.70 5.72 7.73
C ILE A 97 -0.10 7.02 7.17
N LYS A 98 -0.94 8.03 6.87
CA LYS A 98 -0.53 9.28 6.24
C LYS A 98 -0.42 10.43 7.23
N ASP A 99 -1.51 10.73 7.89
CA ASP A 99 -1.64 11.96 8.65
C ASP A 99 -1.03 11.81 10.04
N GLN A 100 -0.76 10.58 10.45
CA GLN A 100 -0.33 10.25 11.82
C GLN A 100 -1.11 11.09 12.84
N GLN A 101 -2.42 11.09 12.69
CA GLN A 101 -3.33 11.73 13.64
C GLN A 101 -3.01 11.29 15.08
N TYR A 102 -2.29 10.19 15.17
CA TYR A 102 -1.82 9.57 16.39
C TYR A 102 -0.31 9.70 16.47
N SER A 103 0.20 10.43 17.44
CA SER A 103 1.63 10.59 17.67
C SER A 103 2.35 9.24 17.73
N ASN A 104 3.41 9.07 16.94
CA ASN A 104 4.14 7.81 16.86
C ASN A 104 4.81 7.40 18.17
N ALA A 105 5.23 8.36 18.99
CA ALA A 105 5.93 8.07 20.23
C ALA A 105 4.99 7.48 21.29
N ASP A 106 3.77 8.03 21.38
CA ASP A 106 2.85 7.73 22.48
C ASP A 106 1.68 6.81 22.08
N TYR A 107 1.58 6.47 20.78
CA TYR A 107 0.46 5.68 20.30
C TYR A 107 0.76 4.19 20.42
N PRO A 108 -0.07 3.42 21.16
CA PRO A 108 0.17 2.01 21.33
C PRO A 108 0.28 1.26 20.00
N HIS A 109 1.25 0.34 19.88
CA HIS A 109 1.47 -0.44 18.67
C HIS A 109 0.18 -1.10 18.15
N LYS A 110 -0.67 -1.57 19.03
CA LYS A 110 -1.98 -2.18 18.69
C LYS A 110 -2.88 -1.31 17.82
N ASN A 111 -2.67 0.00 17.79
CA ASN A 111 -3.47 0.97 17.04
C ASN A 111 -2.79 1.45 15.76
N LYS A 112 -1.55 1.03 15.50
CA LYS A 112 -0.79 1.39 14.29
C LYS A 112 -0.99 0.37 13.20
N ILE A 113 -0.74 0.77 11.96
CA ILE A 113 -0.65 -0.12 10.81
C ILE A 113 0.83 -0.21 10.44
N ASP A 114 1.38 -1.42 10.40
CA ASP A 114 2.77 -1.68 10.06
C ASP A 114 2.93 -1.96 8.57
N ILE A 115 1.97 -2.68 7.97
CA ILE A 115 1.96 -3.06 6.56
C ILE A 115 0.62 -2.69 5.95
N THR A 116 0.65 -2.00 4.81
CA THR A 116 -0.55 -1.76 4.00
C THR A 116 -0.39 -2.44 2.65
N ILE A 117 -1.26 -3.41 2.36
CA ILE A 117 -1.31 -4.11 1.09
C ILE A 117 -2.29 -3.37 0.17
N VAL A 118 -1.83 -2.98 -1.01
CA VAL A 118 -2.62 -2.27 -2.01
C VAL A 118 -2.50 -2.93 -3.38
N VAL A 119 -3.46 -2.68 -4.27
CA VAL A 119 -3.34 -3.04 -5.69
C VAL A 119 -2.89 -1.81 -6.48
N ASP A 120 -3.76 -0.85 -6.71
CA ASP A 120 -3.45 0.43 -7.37
C ASP A 120 -3.73 1.64 -6.47
N MET A 121 -4.63 1.47 -5.49
CA MET A 121 -4.95 2.54 -4.55
C MET A 121 -3.69 3.01 -3.80
N LEU A 122 -3.65 4.30 -3.47
CA LEU A 122 -2.51 4.96 -2.84
C LEU A 122 -1.26 5.14 -3.75
N LEU A 123 -1.25 4.65 -4.97
CA LEU A 123 -0.17 4.96 -5.92
C LEU A 123 -0.21 6.42 -6.34
N THR A 124 -1.40 7.01 -6.46
CA THR A 124 -1.61 8.43 -6.72
C THR A 124 -2.14 9.13 -5.48
N GLY A 125 -1.78 10.40 -5.30
CA GLY A 125 -2.30 11.23 -4.22
C GLY A 125 -1.88 10.87 -2.79
N PHE A 126 -1.18 9.77 -2.58
CA PHE A 126 -0.65 9.40 -1.28
C PHE A 126 0.71 10.05 -1.03
N ASP A 127 0.84 10.69 0.10
CA ASP A 127 2.10 11.31 0.54
C ASP A 127 2.26 11.13 2.05
N SER A 128 3.30 10.39 2.45
CA SER A 128 3.62 10.15 3.85
C SER A 128 5.13 10.09 4.05
N LYS A 129 5.64 10.94 4.95
CA LYS A 129 7.04 10.90 5.36
C LYS A 129 7.40 9.67 6.20
N PHE A 130 6.42 8.92 6.65
CA PHE A 130 6.58 7.73 7.50
C PHE A 130 6.72 6.44 6.70
N LEU A 131 6.31 6.44 5.43
CA LEU A 131 6.47 5.27 4.57
C LEU A 131 7.95 5.00 4.33
N ASN A 132 8.46 3.94 4.92
CA ASN A 132 9.86 3.57 4.89
C ASN A 132 10.20 2.70 3.69
N THR A 133 9.43 1.62 3.48
CA THR A 133 9.74 0.61 2.48
C THR A 133 8.55 0.34 1.59
N LEU A 134 8.78 0.29 0.29
CA LEU A 134 7.83 -0.13 -0.73
C LEU A 134 8.24 -1.50 -1.28
N TYR A 135 7.35 -2.47 -1.18
CA TYR A 135 7.48 -3.78 -1.79
C TYR A 135 6.66 -3.81 -3.06
N VAL A 136 7.32 -4.00 -4.21
CA VAL A 136 6.70 -3.97 -5.54
C VAL A 136 6.63 -5.37 -6.12
N ASP A 137 5.43 -5.94 -6.18
CA ASP A 137 5.16 -7.22 -6.85
C ASP A 137 4.19 -7.04 -8.02
N LYS A 138 4.39 -5.99 -8.81
CA LYS A 138 3.58 -5.62 -9.96
C LYS A 138 4.46 -5.05 -11.06
N ASN A 139 4.18 -5.42 -12.30
CA ASN A 139 4.83 -4.79 -13.46
C ASN A 139 4.27 -3.38 -13.66
N LEU A 140 5.02 -2.40 -13.18
CA LEU A 140 4.72 -0.99 -13.37
C LEU A 140 5.42 -0.48 -14.65
N LYS A 141 4.88 0.56 -15.26
CA LYS A 141 5.46 1.15 -16.47
C LYS A 141 5.60 2.66 -16.33
N HIS A 142 6.72 3.20 -16.83
CA HIS A 142 6.98 4.64 -16.96
C HIS A 142 6.47 5.47 -15.76
N HIS A 143 5.36 6.18 -15.97
CA HIS A 143 4.79 7.07 -14.97
C HIS A 143 4.40 6.36 -13.67
N GLY A 144 3.86 5.15 -13.75
CA GLY A 144 3.52 4.34 -12.58
C GLY A 144 4.72 3.96 -11.72
N LEU A 145 5.89 3.67 -12.34
CA LEU A 145 7.14 3.42 -11.63
C LEU A 145 7.58 4.65 -10.82
N ILE A 146 7.66 5.81 -11.48
CA ILE A 146 8.07 7.05 -10.82
C ILE A 146 7.10 7.42 -9.70
N GLN A 147 5.80 7.28 -9.94
CA GLN A 147 4.80 7.55 -8.91
C GLN A 147 4.94 6.62 -7.70
N ALA A 148 5.09 5.32 -7.92
CA ALA A 148 5.23 4.35 -6.85
C ALA A 148 6.53 4.58 -6.07
N PHE A 149 7.66 4.72 -6.76
CA PHE A 149 8.98 4.83 -6.14
C PHE A 149 9.15 6.13 -5.39
N SER A 150 8.53 7.22 -5.87
CA SER A 150 8.55 8.51 -5.16
C SER A 150 7.78 8.50 -3.82
N ARG A 151 6.98 7.45 -3.53
CA ARG A 151 6.20 7.40 -2.28
C ARG A 151 7.06 7.27 -1.03
N THR A 152 8.25 6.68 -1.14
CA THR A 152 9.17 6.46 -0.02
C THR A 152 10.23 7.56 0.15
N ASN A 153 10.36 8.47 -0.80
CA ASN A 153 11.47 9.44 -0.87
C ASN A 153 11.42 10.57 0.16
N ARG A 154 10.33 10.70 0.92
CA ARG A 154 10.22 11.73 1.97
C ARG A 154 11.11 11.40 3.15
N ILE A 155 12.01 12.32 3.49
CA ILE A 155 12.84 12.26 4.69
C ILE A 155 11.99 12.60 5.92
N LEU A 156 12.11 11.83 6.98
CA LEU A 156 11.48 12.11 8.26
C LEU A 156 12.47 12.79 9.23
N ASN A 157 13.60 12.11 9.48
CA ASN A 157 14.67 12.56 10.38
C ASN A 157 15.88 11.61 10.20
N GLY A 158 16.84 11.64 11.12
CA GLY A 158 18.01 10.76 11.09
C GLY A 158 17.69 9.26 11.16
N THR A 159 16.49 8.87 11.59
CA THR A 159 16.07 7.45 11.62
C THR A 159 15.47 6.98 10.30
N LYS A 160 15.03 7.90 9.44
CA LYS A 160 14.57 7.64 8.08
C LYS A 160 15.15 8.71 7.15
N PRO A 161 16.44 8.62 6.79
CA PRO A 161 17.09 9.56 5.89
C PRO A 161 16.74 9.33 4.42
N TYR A 162 16.29 8.15 4.06
CA TYR A 162 15.85 7.75 2.71
C TYR A 162 14.69 6.74 2.78
N GLY A 163 14.15 6.36 1.64
CA GLY A 163 13.19 5.27 1.51
C GLY A 163 13.83 4.05 0.85
N ASN A 164 13.23 2.89 1.08
CA ASN A 164 13.68 1.62 0.50
C ASN A 164 12.65 1.11 -0.50
N ILE A 165 13.13 0.50 -1.59
CA ILE A 165 12.29 -0.15 -2.58
C ILE A 165 12.82 -1.56 -2.80
N LEU A 166 11.95 -2.54 -2.63
CA LEU A 166 12.22 -3.93 -3.01
C LEU A 166 11.31 -4.29 -4.18
N ASP A 167 11.91 -4.48 -5.33
CA ASP A 167 11.22 -4.90 -6.54
C ASP A 167 11.40 -6.40 -6.77
N PHE A 168 10.28 -7.14 -6.83
CA PHE A 168 10.25 -8.58 -7.10
C PHE A 168 10.02 -8.92 -8.57
N ARG A 169 9.93 -7.92 -9.45
CA ARG A 169 9.66 -8.11 -10.88
C ARG A 169 10.88 -7.86 -11.76
N GLY A 170 12.01 -7.42 -11.18
CA GLY A 170 13.25 -7.18 -11.91
C GLY A 170 13.13 -6.04 -12.89
N GLN A 171 12.49 -4.93 -12.49
CA GLN A 171 12.18 -3.78 -13.35
C GLN A 171 13.29 -2.72 -13.41
N GLU A 172 14.53 -3.10 -13.17
CA GLU A 172 15.64 -2.14 -13.11
C GLU A 172 15.78 -1.33 -14.42
N LYS A 173 15.62 -1.99 -15.57
CA LYS A 173 15.71 -1.31 -16.87
C LYS A 173 14.58 -0.33 -17.09
N GLU A 174 13.37 -0.72 -16.75
CA GLU A 174 12.17 0.13 -16.83
C GLU A 174 12.28 1.34 -15.91
N VAL A 175 12.93 1.18 -14.76
CA VAL A 175 13.23 2.29 -13.84
C VAL A 175 14.21 3.26 -14.49
N ASP A 176 15.30 2.75 -15.08
CA ASP A 176 16.29 3.56 -15.76
C ASP A 176 15.70 4.36 -16.92
N GLU A 177 14.88 3.70 -17.73
CA GLU A 177 14.16 4.34 -18.84
C GLU A 177 13.19 5.41 -18.34
N ALA A 178 12.46 5.12 -17.28
CA ALA A 178 11.54 6.08 -16.69
C ALA A 178 12.27 7.31 -16.12
N ILE A 179 13.35 7.10 -15.39
CA ILE A 179 14.20 8.19 -14.86
C ILE A 179 14.75 9.05 -15.98
N ALA A 180 15.31 8.44 -17.04
CA ALA A 180 15.85 9.15 -18.20
C ALA A 180 14.75 9.98 -18.90
N LEU A 181 13.57 9.40 -19.07
CA LEU A 181 12.43 10.07 -19.71
C LEU A 181 11.98 11.31 -18.93
N PHE A 182 11.88 11.20 -17.61
CA PHE A 182 11.33 12.26 -16.75
C PHE A 182 12.37 13.31 -16.32
N SER A 183 13.67 12.95 -16.32
CA SER A 183 14.74 13.91 -16.04
C SER A 183 15.09 14.79 -17.26
N GLY A 184 14.68 14.40 -18.45
CA GLY A 184 15.10 15.05 -19.71
C GLY A 184 16.58 14.81 -20.06
N GLU A 185 17.27 13.96 -19.30
CA GLU A 185 18.68 13.63 -19.53
C GLU A 185 18.79 12.41 -20.45
N GLN A 186 19.57 12.54 -21.51
CA GLN A 186 19.83 11.43 -22.42
C GLN A 186 20.79 10.37 -21.84
N ASN A 187 21.46 10.71 -20.74
CA ASN A 187 22.41 9.82 -20.07
C ASN A 187 21.77 9.27 -18.77
N SER A 188 21.42 8.00 -18.81
CA SER A 188 20.78 7.30 -17.67
C SER A 188 21.65 7.29 -16.41
N SER A 189 22.97 7.23 -16.53
CA SER A 189 23.89 7.24 -15.38
C SER A 189 23.82 8.56 -14.62
N ARG A 190 23.77 9.69 -15.32
CA ARG A 190 23.67 11.02 -14.71
C ARG A 190 22.28 11.27 -14.12
N ALA A 191 21.25 10.74 -14.75
CA ALA A 191 19.89 10.78 -14.20
C ALA A 191 19.79 10.00 -12.89
N LYS A 192 20.45 8.84 -12.79
CA LYS A 192 20.54 8.05 -11.55
C LYS A 192 21.19 8.80 -10.40
N GLU A 193 22.32 9.47 -10.64
CA GLU A 193 23.02 10.28 -9.61
C GLU A 193 22.13 11.38 -9.02
N ILE A 194 21.16 11.88 -9.78
CA ILE A 194 20.24 12.94 -9.33
C ILE A 194 19.06 12.35 -8.54
N TRP A 195 18.60 11.17 -8.92
CA TRP A 195 17.35 10.59 -8.41
C TRP A 195 17.52 9.46 -7.40
N LEU A 196 18.62 8.76 -7.46
CA LEU A 196 18.93 7.62 -6.60
C LEU A 196 20.16 7.93 -5.74
N VAL A 197 20.05 7.65 -4.47
CA VAL A 197 21.18 7.67 -3.54
C VAL A 197 21.63 6.23 -3.37
N ASP A 198 22.92 5.96 -3.62
CA ASP A 198 23.54 4.65 -3.40
C ASP A 198 23.56 4.26 -1.90
#